data_a9ac43bc9e150c4c5939342f04609e60
#
_entry.id   a9ac43bc9e150c4c5939342f04609e60
#
_cell.length_a   1.000
_cell.length_b   1.000
_cell.length_c   1.000
_cell.angle_alpha   90.00
_cell.angle_beta   90.00
_cell.angle_gamma   90.00
#
_symmetry.space_group_name_H-M   'P 1'
#
loop_
_entity.id
_entity.type
_entity.pdbx_description
1 polymer ?
#
loop_
_entity_poly.entity_id
_entity_poly.type
_entity_poly.pdbx_seq_one_letter_code
_entity_poly.pdbx_strand_id
1 'polypeptide(L)'
;MTTKKICLMVLAGIFLLTGCNLSNSANPTPTQLDSATSGLFSTETPLPLLIPTLTPVFTPTATPIPPVAPTVCTDPAVLSLIDSLKKSLFTADGELLGSLVSPDGMEVRYFRNGNVVTYSPYQASFLFETTFEANWGNDPASGLEKVGSFHDVIVPELVTIFNQPYTLHCNEIRHGGASYDVTWPYDMDFYSIYYPGTEANGYLDWHTWVVGVEYDNGKPYIYALIQFYWEP
;
A
#
# COMPACT_ATOMS: atom_id res chain seq x y z
N MET A 1 -58.43 -11.03 -13.55
CA MET A 1 -59.13 -9.77 -13.23
C MET A 1 -58.56 -9.26 -11.90
N THR A 2 -57.73 -8.24 -11.91
CA THR A 2 -57.74 -7.12 -10.97
C THR A 2 -56.47 -6.29 -11.22
N THR A 3 -56.69 -5.20 -11.91
CA THR A 3 -55.79 -4.08 -12.20
C THR A 3 -55.45 -3.34 -10.90
N LYS A 4 -54.18 -3.07 -10.60
CA LYS A 4 -53.76 -2.08 -9.58
C LYS A 4 -52.79 -1.07 -10.17
N LYS A 5 -53.28 0.08 -10.20
CA LYS A 5 -52.92 1.46 -10.48
C LYS A 5 -51.45 1.84 -10.16
N ILE A 6 -50.86 2.43 -11.16
CA ILE A 6 -49.64 3.24 -11.18
C ILE A 6 -49.91 4.52 -10.37
N CYS A 7 -49.05 4.83 -9.43
CA CYS A 7 -48.96 6.13 -8.78
C CYS A 7 -47.60 6.77 -9.09
N LEU A 8 -47.66 7.70 -10.05
CA LEU A 8 -46.55 8.53 -10.51
C LEU A 8 -46.46 9.75 -9.58
N MET A 9 -45.41 9.87 -8.76
CA MET A 9 -45.07 11.11 -8.06
C MET A 9 -43.80 11.71 -8.64
N VAL A 10 -44.01 12.77 -9.42
CA VAL A 10 -42.97 13.70 -9.86
C VAL A 10 -42.69 14.69 -8.73
N LEU A 11 -41.50 14.71 -8.17
CA LEU A 11 -41.04 15.78 -7.29
C LEU A 11 -39.87 16.52 -7.98
N ALA A 12 -40.21 17.71 -8.46
CA ALA A 12 -39.28 18.70 -8.96
C ALA A 12 -38.59 19.38 -7.77
N GLY A 13 -37.28 19.15 -7.58
CA GLY A 13 -36.42 19.83 -6.60
C GLY A 13 -35.50 20.82 -7.29
N ILE A 14 -35.69 22.09 -6.97
CA ILE A 14 -34.95 23.25 -7.46
C ILE A 14 -33.54 23.23 -6.88
N PHE A 15 -32.49 23.21 -7.73
CA PHE A 15 -31.09 23.44 -7.34
C PHE A 15 -30.81 24.95 -7.35
N LEU A 16 -30.55 25.51 -6.18
CA LEU A 16 -29.95 26.84 -6.02
C LEU A 16 -28.43 26.70 -6.09
N LEU A 17 -27.85 27.30 -7.11
CA LEU A 17 -26.43 27.54 -7.29
C LEU A 17 -26.02 28.71 -6.38
N THR A 18 -25.13 28.48 -5.44
CA THR A 18 -24.35 29.55 -4.81
C THR A 18 -22.89 29.30 -5.13
N GLY A 19 -22.35 30.20 -5.93
CA GLY A 19 -20.95 30.25 -6.29
C GLY A 19 -20.12 31.08 -5.30
N CYS A 20 -18.80 31.04 -5.55
CA CYS A 20 -17.74 31.95 -5.11
C CYS A 20 -17.08 31.66 -3.76
N ASN A 21 -15.79 31.30 -3.78
CA ASN A 21 -14.78 32.35 -3.58
C ASN A 21 -13.37 31.84 -3.96
N LEU A 22 -12.72 32.48 -4.91
CA LEU A 22 -11.28 32.46 -5.13
C LEU A 22 -10.59 33.26 -4.01
N SER A 23 -9.70 32.65 -3.28
CA SER A 23 -8.71 33.36 -2.49
C SER A 23 -7.33 33.15 -3.10
N ASN A 24 -6.84 34.18 -3.73
CA ASN A 24 -5.48 34.38 -4.20
C ASN A 24 -4.56 34.51 -2.97
N SER A 25 -3.62 33.58 -2.80
CA SER A 25 -2.56 33.75 -1.80
C SER A 25 -1.23 33.96 -2.50
N ALA A 26 -0.68 35.15 -2.26
CA ALA A 26 0.53 35.65 -2.84
C ALA A 26 1.78 34.94 -2.30
N ASN A 27 2.70 34.69 -3.21
CA ASN A 27 4.03 34.13 -2.99
C ASN A 27 4.95 35.19 -2.34
N PRO A 28 5.69 34.92 -1.26
CA PRO A 28 6.74 35.83 -0.79
C PRO A 28 8.06 35.57 -1.53
N THR A 29 8.60 36.65 -2.06
CA THR A 29 9.91 36.79 -2.70
C THR A 29 11.05 36.54 -1.69
N PRO A 30 12.15 35.86 -2.06
CA PRO A 30 13.33 35.74 -1.20
C PRO A 30 14.13 37.05 -1.23
N THR A 31 14.38 37.60 -0.06
CA THR A 31 15.26 38.74 0.16
C THR A 31 16.71 38.29 0.14
N GLN A 32 17.46 38.87 -0.78
CA GLN A 32 18.91 38.83 -0.89
C GLN A 32 19.53 39.70 0.18
N LEU A 33 20.49 39.17 0.93
CA LEU A 33 21.28 39.98 1.88
C LEU A 33 22.71 40.10 1.39
N ASP A 34 23.12 41.37 1.32
CA ASP A 34 24.34 41.88 0.72
C ASP A 34 25.62 41.50 1.47
N SER A 35 26.67 41.55 0.68
CA SER A 35 28.09 41.54 1.02
C SER A 35 28.53 42.66 1.95
N ALA A 36 29.41 42.40 2.87
CA ALA A 36 30.31 43.39 3.49
C ALA A 36 31.70 42.79 3.62
N THR A 37 32.60 43.13 2.81
CA THR A 37 33.78 44.03 2.87
C THR A 37 34.82 43.70 3.95
N SER A 38 35.95 43.30 3.46
CA SER A 38 37.37 43.51 3.81
C SER A 38 37.75 44.16 5.15
N GLY A 39 38.65 43.52 5.84
CA GLY A 39 39.51 44.10 6.83
C GLY A 39 40.86 43.36 6.85
N LEU A 40 41.86 43.90 6.16
CA LEU A 40 43.24 43.54 6.21
C LEU A 40 43.86 44.05 7.52
N PHE A 41 44.34 43.20 8.39
CA PHE A 41 45.38 43.53 9.40
C PHE A 41 46.47 42.46 9.32
N SER A 42 47.62 42.93 8.82
CA SER A 42 48.88 42.22 8.94
C SER A 42 49.45 42.49 10.34
N THR A 43 49.63 41.43 11.09
CA THR A 43 50.45 41.45 12.30
C THR A 43 51.49 40.37 12.17
N GLU A 44 52.77 40.79 12.06
CA GLU A 44 53.93 39.90 12.14
C GLU A 44 54.05 39.32 13.54
N THR A 45 54.03 38.00 13.64
CA THR A 45 54.25 37.26 14.89
C THR A 45 55.59 36.50 14.80
N PRO A 46 56.46 36.57 15.84
CA PRO A 46 57.78 35.92 15.83
C PRO A 46 57.64 34.39 15.80
N LEU A 47 58.59 33.73 15.11
CA LEU A 47 58.70 32.29 15.00
C LEU A 47 58.82 31.64 16.40
N PRO A 48 57.99 30.66 16.74
CA PRO A 48 58.20 29.81 17.89
C PRO A 48 59.12 28.64 17.55
N LEU A 49 59.98 28.37 18.51
CA LEU A 49 60.93 27.27 18.56
C LEU A 49 60.17 25.91 18.42
N LEU A 50 60.54 25.11 17.42
CA LEU A 50 59.95 23.79 17.18
C LEU A 50 60.44 22.80 18.27
N ILE A 51 59.61 22.51 19.25
CA ILE A 51 59.76 21.36 20.12
C ILE A 51 59.06 20.19 19.43
N PRO A 52 59.69 19.04 19.17
CA PRO A 52 59.01 17.88 18.61
C PRO A 52 58.04 17.31 19.63
N THR A 53 56.75 17.64 19.45
CA THR A 53 55.66 17.02 20.21
C THR A 53 55.41 15.65 19.63
N LEU A 54 55.63 14.59 20.43
CA LEU A 54 55.21 13.24 20.06
C LEU A 54 53.69 13.22 19.92
N THR A 55 53.21 13.17 18.67
CA THR A 55 51.78 13.07 18.36
C THR A 55 51.31 11.66 18.77
N PRO A 56 50.31 11.53 19.64
CA PRO A 56 49.77 10.21 19.96
C PRO A 56 49.13 9.63 18.71
N VAL A 57 49.58 8.45 18.32
CA VAL A 57 48.94 7.67 17.23
C VAL A 57 47.62 7.18 17.76
N PHE A 58 46.55 7.87 17.38
CA PHE A 58 45.20 7.36 17.63
C PHE A 58 44.94 6.19 16.67
N THR A 59 44.89 4.98 17.22
CA THR A 59 44.37 3.82 16.50
C THR A 59 42.88 4.09 16.22
N PRO A 60 42.44 4.10 14.94
CA PRO A 60 41.02 4.29 14.66
C PRO A 60 40.22 3.13 15.28
N THR A 61 39.46 3.41 16.31
CA THR A 61 38.47 2.47 16.83
C THR A 61 37.43 2.29 15.74
N ALA A 62 37.29 1.06 15.24
CA ALA A 62 36.26 0.72 14.26
C ALA A 62 34.89 1.10 14.85
N THR A 63 34.25 2.11 14.29
CA THR A 63 32.87 2.46 14.64
C THR A 63 32.00 1.24 14.31
N PRO A 64 31.22 0.68 15.24
CA PRO A 64 30.32 -0.41 14.93
C PRO A 64 29.36 0.06 13.84
N ILE A 65 29.33 -0.67 12.72
CA ILE A 65 28.34 -0.45 11.65
C ILE A 65 26.98 -0.75 12.29
N PRO A 66 26.04 0.21 12.31
CA PRO A 66 24.70 -0.07 12.83
C PRO A 66 24.11 -1.26 12.06
N PRO A 67 23.40 -2.18 12.75
CA PRO A 67 22.75 -3.29 12.08
C PRO A 67 21.82 -2.72 11.02
N VAL A 68 21.99 -3.16 9.79
CA VAL A 68 21.07 -2.83 8.69
C VAL A 68 19.70 -3.40 9.08
N ALA A 69 18.69 -2.55 9.16
CA ALA A 69 17.33 -3.00 9.41
C ALA A 69 16.96 -4.05 8.34
N PRO A 70 16.28 -5.16 8.70
CA PRO A 70 15.86 -6.14 7.72
C PRO A 70 14.96 -5.47 6.69
N THR A 71 15.20 -5.75 5.42
CA THR A 71 14.27 -5.35 4.35
C THR A 71 13.07 -6.29 4.39
N VAL A 72 11.92 -5.88 3.87
CA VAL A 72 10.72 -6.72 3.77
C VAL A 72 11.04 -8.10 3.19
N CYS A 73 11.93 -8.16 2.20
CA CYS A 73 12.31 -9.43 1.56
C CYS A 73 13.18 -10.36 2.42
N THR A 74 13.79 -9.87 3.48
CA THR A 74 14.67 -10.66 4.37
C THR A 74 14.10 -10.83 5.77
N ASP A 75 12.98 -10.19 6.07
CA ASP A 75 12.34 -10.28 7.38
C ASP A 75 11.40 -11.51 7.45
N PRO A 76 11.70 -12.52 8.29
CA PRO A 76 10.82 -13.67 8.47
C PRO A 76 9.46 -13.30 9.07
N ALA A 77 9.34 -12.14 9.75
CA ALA A 77 8.08 -11.67 10.29
C ALA A 77 7.07 -11.37 9.19
N VAL A 78 7.50 -10.95 7.99
CA VAL A 78 6.63 -10.71 6.84
C VAL A 78 6.06 -12.02 6.28
N LEU A 79 6.87 -13.07 6.19
CA LEU A 79 6.35 -14.40 5.79
C LEU A 79 5.34 -14.93 6.81
N SER A 80 5.60 -14.72 8.10
CA SER A 80 4.66 -15.05 9.19
C SER A 80 3.38 -14.22 9.13
N LEU A 81 3.45 -12.97 8.67
CA LEU A 81 2.28 -12.11 8.43
C LEU A 81 1.40 -12.71 7.32
N ILE A 82 2.00 -13.14 6.20
CA ILE A 82 1.28 -13.77 5.08
C ILE A 82 0.67 -15.11 5.51
N ASP A 83 1.39 -15.94 6.26
CA ASP A 83 0.87 -17.19 6.80
C ASP A 83 -0.30 -16.95 7.78
N SER A 84 -0.21 -15.88 8.57
CA SER A 84 -1.29 -15.48 9.49
C SER A 84 -2.52 -14.97 8.74
N LEU A 85 -2.33 -14.22 7.64
CA LEU A 85 -3.42 -13.86 6.73
C LEU A 85 -4.11 -15.11 6.18
N LYS A 86 -3.34 -16.05 5.63
CA LYS A 86 -3.88 -17.33 5.17
C LYS A 86 -4.67 -18.01 6.27
N LYS A 87 -4.11 -18.13 7.46
CA LYS A 87 -4.79 -18.75 8.60
C LYS A 87 -6.12 -18.07 8.92
N SER A 88 -6.15 -16.73 9.03
CA SER A 88 -7.37 -15.97 9.33
C SER A 88 -8.50 -16.25 8.33
N LEU A 89 -8.14 -16.31 7.02
CA LEU A 89 -9.10 -16.62 5.95
C LEU A 89 -9.69 -18.03 6.06
N PHE A 90 -8.84 -19.04 6.35
CA PHE A 90 -9.30 -20.44 6.42
C PHE A 90 -10.08 -20.77 7.70
N THR A 91 -9.88 -20.01 8.75
CA THR A 91 -10.57 -20.20 10.04
C THR A 91 -11.68 -19.17 10.29
N ALA A 92 -11.86 -18.21 9.37
CA ALA A 92 -12.74 -17.05 9.53
C ALA A 92 -12.45 -16.29 10.86
N ASP A 93 -11.16 -16.20 11.22
CA ASP A 93 -10.71 -15.55 12.45
C ASP A 93 -10.56 -14.03 12.21
N GLY A 94 -11.62 -13.29 12.51
CA GLY A 94 -11.66 -11.84 12.33
C GLY A 94 -10.75 -11.11 13.31
N GLU A 95 -10.60 -11.60 14.56
CA GLU A 95 -9.69 -10.99 15.53
C GLU A 95 -8.24 -11.07 15.04
N LEU A 96 -7.85 -12.26 14.54
CA LEU A 96 -6.54 -12.42 13.91
C LEU A 96 -6.39 -11.47 12.72
N LEU A 97 -7.36 -11.42 11.78
CA LEU A 97 -7.29 -10.53 10.63
C LEU A 97 -7.11 -9.08 11.05
N GLY A 98 -7.91 -8.58 11.99
CA GLY A 98 -7.79 -7.22 12.52
C GLY A 98 -6.40 -6.91 13.10
N SER A 99 -5.76 -7.89 13.74
CA SER A 99 -4.41 -7.74 14.33
C SER A 99 -3.28 -7.65 13.29
N LEU A 100 -3.54 -8.06 12.05
CA LEU A 100 -2.60 -8.02 10.92
C LEU A 100 -2.68 -6.71 10.12
N VAL A 101 -3.78 -5.97 10.25
CA VAL A 101 -4.03 -4.72 9.51
C VAL A 101 -3.22 -3.58 10.10
N SER A 102 -2.66 -2.72 9.23
CA SER A 102 -1.94 -1.52 9.63
C SER A 102 -2.80 -0.62 10.53
N PRO A 103 -2.21 0.07 11.53
CA PRO A 103 -2.89 1.12 12.28
C PRO A 103 -3.53 2.19 11.39
N ASP A 104 -2.94 2.47 10.21
CA ASP A 104 -3.46 3.43 9.22
C ASP A 104 -4.60 2.85 8.36
N GLY A 105 -4.86 1.54 8.48
CA GLY A 105 -5.88 0.80 7.77
C GLY A 105 -5.31 -0.10 6.66
N MET A 106 -6.21 -0.85 6.03
CA MET A 106 -5.91 -1.74 4.91
C MET A 106 -6.75 -1.34 3.71
N GLU A 107 -6.09 -0.95 2.63
CA GLU A 107 -6.72 -0.67 1.35
C GLU A 107 -6.91 -1.95 0.54
N VAL A 108 -8.12 -2.19 0.06
CA VAL A 108 -8.45 -3.38 -0.74
C VAL A 108 -8.97 -2.97 -2.10
N ARG A 109 -8.42 -3.58 -3.15
CA ARG A 109 -8.92 -3.45 -4.54
C ARG A 109 -9.18 -4.84 -5.11
N TYR A 110 -10.41 -5.04 -5.53
CA TYR A 110 -10.80 -6.27 -6.23
C TYR A 110 -10.23 -6.29 -7.65
N PHE A 111 -10.35 -5.19 -8.38
CA PHE A 111 -9.74 -4.97 -9.68
C PHE A 111 -8.52 -4.05 -9.55
N ARG A 112 -7.51 -4.21 -10.40
CA ARG A 112 -6.32 -3.32 -10.44
C ARG A 112 -6.68 -1.82 -10.50
N ASN A 113 -7.73 -1.48 -11.26
CA ASN A 113 -8.26 -0.12 -11.42
C ASN A 113 -9.61 0.06 -10.71
N GLY A 114 -9.96 -0.87 -9.81
CA GLY A 114 -11.21 -0.81 -9.06
C GLY A 114 -11.20 0.26 -7.98
N ASN A 115 -12.34 0.40 -7.34
CA ASN A 115 -12.47 1.29 -6.20
C ASN A 115 -11.61 0.79 -5.04
N VAL A 116 -11.02 1.74 -4.32
CA VAL A 116 -10.31 1.45 -3.06
C VAL A 116 -11.33 1.42 -1.94
N VAL A 117 -11.34 0.31 -1.20
CA VAL A 117 -12.14 0.20 0.03
C VAL A 117 -11.17 0.03 1.19
N THR A 118 -11.23 0.95 2.16
CA THR A 118 -10.31 0.96 3.30
C THR A 118 -11.00 0.45 4.55
N TYR A 119 -10.31 -0.43 5.27
CA TYR A 119 -10.77 -1.00 6.54
C TYR A 119 -9.77 -0.69 7.64
N SER A 120 -10.24 -0.10 8.74
CA SER A 120 -9.44 0.01 9.97
C SER A 120 -9.23 -1.39 10.60
N PRO A 121 -8.24 -1.57 11.50
CA PRO A 121 -8.06 -2.82 12.24
C PRO A 121 -9.35 -3.31 12.92
N TYR A 122 -10.10 -2.38 13.51
CA TYR A 122 -11.39 -2.70 14.14
C TYR A 122 -12.43 -3.21 13.14
N GLN A 123 -12.57 -2.56 11.97
CA GLN A 123 -13.49 -3.02 10.92
C GLN A 123 -13.04 -4.38 10.36
N ALA A 124 -11.74 -4.58 10.21
CA ALA A 124 -11.18 -5.82 9.70
C ALA A 124 -11.53 -7.03 10.57
N SER A 125 -11.67 -6.84 11.88
CA SER A 125 -12.07 -7.93 12.78
C SER A 125 -13.49 -8.46 12.57
N PHE A 126 -14.32 -7.75 11.80
CA PHE A 126 -15.70 -8.16 11.48
C PHE A 126 -15.89 -8.54 10.00
N LEU A 127 -14.85 -8.58 9.19
CA LEU A 127 -14.97 -8.76 7.73
C LEU A 127 -15.52 -10.14 7.32
N PHE A 128 -15.42 -11.14 8.18
CA PHE A 128 -16.01 -12.46 7.92
C PHE A 128 -17.50 -12.56 8.27
N GLU A 129 -18.04 -11.59 9.01
CA GLU A 129 -19.41 -11.59 9.49
C GLU A 129 -20.26 -10.45 8.91
N THR A 130 -19.59 -9.40 8.41
CA THR A 130 -20.27 -8.20 7.93
C THR A 130 -21.04 -8.45 6.64
N THR A 131 -22.24 -7.90 6.57
CA THR A 131 -23.04 -7.85 5.35
C THR A 131 -22.93 -6.48 4.66
N PHE A 132 -22.03 -5.63 5.10
CA PHE A 132 -21.80 -4.34 4.45
C PHE A 132 -21.28 -4.56 3.04
N GLU A 133 -22.06 -4.10 2.05
CA GLU A 133 -21.70 -4.18 0.65
C GLU A 133 -20.87 -2.97 0.21
N ALA A 134 -19.73 -3.23 -0.40
CA ALA A 134 -18.90 -2.23 -1.05
C ALA A 134 -19.04 -2.34 -2.57
N ASN A 135 -18.87 -1.22 -3.25
CA ASN A 135 -18.71 -1.19 -4.71
C ASN A 135 -17.21 -1.30 -5.02
N TRP A 136 -16.79 -2.43 -5.59
CA TRP A 136 -15.40 -2.75 -5.91
C TRP A 136 -14.93 -2.18 -7.26
N GLY A 137 -15.81 -1.49 -7.96
CA GLY A 137 -15.57 -0.97 -9.30
C GLY A 137 -16.18 -1.82 -10.39
N ASN A 138 -15.85 -1.50 -11.64
CA ASN A 138 -16.37 -2.18 -12.80
C ASN A 138 -15.43 -3.29 -13.26
N ASP A 139 -16.01 -4.44 -13.57
CA ASP A 139 -15.30 -5.55 -14.20
C ASP A 139 -14.72 -5.10 -15.56
N PRO A 140 -13.40 -5.26 -15.79
CA PRO A 140 -12.76 -4.74 -17.00
C PRO A 140 -13.21 -5.42 -18.30
N ALA A 141 -13.77 -6.64 -18.22
CA ALA A 141 -14.24 -7.36 -19.40
C ALA A 141 -15.70 -7.01 -19.75
N SER A 142 -16.58 -6.98 -18.75
CA SER A 142 -18.02 -6.76 -18.96
C SER A 142 -18.47 -5.32 -18.75
N GLY A 143 -17.71 -4.51 -18.03
CA GLY A 143 -18.09 -3.17 -17.59
C GLY A 143 -19.13 -3.15 -16.47
N LEU A 144 -19.56 -4.31 -15.97
CA LEU A 144 -20.56 -4.40 -14.92
C LEU A 144 -19.96 -4.10 -13.55
N GLU A 145 -20.72 -3.40 -12.71
CA GLU A 145 -20.30 -3.14 -11.33
C GLU A 145 -20.19 -4.44 -10.53
N LYS A 146 -19.13 -4.55 -9.73
CA LYS A 146 -18.95 -5.59 -8.73
C LYS A 146 -19.32 -5.02 -7.36
N VAL A 147 -20.44 -5.45 -6.81
CA VAL A 147 -20.92 -5.05 -5.49
C VAL A 147 -21.06 -6.28 -4.61
N GLY A 148 -20.72 -6.16 -3.34
CA GLY A 148 -20.85 -7.22 -2.33
C GLY A 148 -19.99 -6.97 -1.12
N SER A 149 -20.16 -7.79 -0.09
CA SER A 149 -19.35 -7.70 1.13
C SER A 149 -17.93 -8.20 0.90
N PHE A 150 -17.01 -7.85 1.80
CA PHE A 150 -15.66 -8.43 1.79
C PHE A 150 -15.72 -9.96 1.88
N HIS A 151 -16.61 -10.48 2.73
CA HIS A 151 -16.82 -11.91 2.89
C HIS A 151 -17.23 -12.58 1.56
N ASP A 152 -18.17 -11.97 0.82
CA ASP A 152 -18.73 -12.61 -0.38
C ASP A 152 -17.87 -12.41 -1.63
N VAL A 153 -17.03 -11.36 -1.66
CA VAL A 153 -16.27 -10.97 -2.86
C VAL A 153 -14.77 -11.23 -2.70
N ILE A 154 -14.15 -10.84 -1.59
CA ILE A 154 -12.69 -10.90 -1.42
C ILE A 154 -12.24 -12.23 -0.84
N VAL A 155 -12.94 -12.72 0.20
CA VAL A 155 -12.56 -13.97 0.88
C VAL A 155 -12.49 -15.16 -0.08
N PRO A 156 -13.47 -15.41 -0.96
CA PRO A 156 -13.42 -16.55 -1.89
C PRO A 156 -12.19 -16.51 -2.81
N GLU A 157 -11.82 -15.34 -3.30
CA GLU A 157 -10.67 -15.16 -4.21
C GLU A 157 -9.34 -15.42 -3.49
N LEU A 158 -9.19 -14.86 -2.27
CA LEU A 158 -8.00 -15.10 -1.44
C LEU A 158 -7.90 -16.57 -1.02
N VAL A 159 -8.99 -17.22 -0.63
CA VAL A 159 -9.02 -18.64 -0.31
C VAL A 159 -8.68 -19.48 -1.54
N THR A 160 -9.17 -19.11 -2.70
CA THR A 160 -8.88 -19.79 -3.96
C THR A 160 -7.40 -19.79 -4.26
N ILE A 161 -6.71 -18.62 -4.22
CA ILE A 161 -5.27 -18.58 -4.52
C ILE A 161 -4.44 -19.36 -3.48
N PHE A 162 -4.79 -19.27 -2.21
CA PHE A 162 -4.07 -20.00 -1.15
C PHE A 162 -4.28 -21.53 -1.19
N ASN A 163 -5.31 -22.00 -1.88
CA ASN A 163 -5.55 -23.44 -2.15
C ASN A 163 -4.79 -23.96 -3.38
N GLN A 164 -4.24 -23.08 -4.22
CA GLN A 164 -3.47 -23.47 -5.40
C GLN A 164 -1.97 -23.63 -5.05
N PRO A 165 -1.18 -24.25 -5.93
CA PRO A 165 0.29 -24.27 -5.82
C PRO A 165 0.84 -22.87 -6.16
N TYR A 166 0.68 -21.93 -5.24
CA TYR A 166 1.17 -20.56 -5.40
C TYR A 166 2.66 -20.42 -5.07
N THR A 167 3.25 -19.33 -5.56
CA THR A 167 4.60 -18.89 -5.20
C THR A 167 4.57 -17.47 -4.63
N LEU A 168 5.55 -17.14 -3.78
CA LEU A 168 5.71 -15.83 -3.18
C LEU A 168 6.89 -15.11 -3.82
N HIS A 169 6.70 -13.85 -4.20
CA HIS A 169 7.73 -13.00 -4.78
C HIS A 169 7.74 -11.66 -4.06
N CYS A 170 8.93 -11.24 -3.61
CA CYS A 170 9.11 -9.97 -2.91
C CYS A 170 9.46 -8.86 -3.91
N ASN A 171 8.74 -7.75 -3.83
CA ASN A 171 8.93 -6.57 -4.69
C ASN A 171 8.89 -6.88 -6.21
N GLU A 172 8.29 -7.98 -6.57
CA GLU A 172 8.01 -8.37 -7.96
C GLU A 172 6.54 -8.77 -8.05
N ILE A 173 5.76 -8.10 -8.89
CA ILE A 173 4.43 -8.59 -9.23
C ILE A 173 4.59 -9.68 -10.26
N ARG A 174 4.63 -10.92 -9.80
CA ARG A 174 4.63 -12.07 -10.69
C ARG A 174 3.24 -12.22 -11.30
N HIS A 175 3.16 -12.37 -12.62
CA HIS A 175 1.90 -12.50 -13.34
C HIS A 175 2.06 -13.36 -14.60
N GLY A 176 0.95 -13.83 -15.17
CA GLY A 176 0.89 -14.48 -16.47
C GLY A 176 0.84 -13.47 -17.61
N GLY A 177 0.39 -13.91 -18.79
CA GLY A 177 0.15 -13.00 -19.91
C GLY A 177 -0.90 -11.96 -19.55
N ALA A 178 -0.60 -10.68 -19.75
CA ALA A 178 -1.53 -9.57 -19.51
C ALA A 178 -1.61 -8.67 -20.74
N SER A 179 -2.80 -8.11 -21.00
CA SER A 179 -3.05 -7.12 -22.05
C SER A 179 -2.82 -5.67 -21.58
N TYR A 180 -2.40 -5.49 -20.33
CA TYR A 180 -2.21 -4.22 -19.64
C TYR A 180 -0.90 -4.19 -18.88
N ASP A 181 -0.44 -2.98 -18.50
CA ASP A 181 0.73 -2.81 -17.66
C ASP A 181 0.40 -3.18 -16.20
N VAL A 182 1.10 -4.20 -15.68
CA VAL A 182 0.96 -4.64 -14.30
C VAL A 182 1.91 -3.83 -13.43
N THR A 183 1.36 -2.89 -12.66
CA THR A 183 2.15 -1.96 -11.85
C THR A 183 1.66 -1.89 -10.41
N TRP A 184 2.60 -1.76 -9.48
CA TRP A 184 2.30 -1.49 -8.07
C TRP A 184 2.04 0.01 -7.87
N PRO A 185 0.90 0.41 -7.31
CA PRO A 185 0.53 1.83 -7.24
C PRO A 185 1.05 2.57 -6.00
N TYR A 186 1.79 1.92 -5.12
CA TYR A 186 2.27 2.48 -3.86
C TYR A 186 3.79 2.55 -3.80
N ASP A 187 4.32 3.50 -3.03
CA ASP A 187 5.75 3.61 -2.70
C ASP A 187 6.05 2.86 -1.40
N MET A 188 5.81 1.55 -1.42
CA MET A 188 6.10 0.64 -0.32
C MET A 188 6.44 -0.75 -0.83
N ASP A 189 7.13 -1.51 0.01
CA ASP A 189 7.45 -2.92 -0.26
C ASP A 189 6.21 -3.82 -0.22
N PHE A 190 6.27 -4.93 -0.96
CA PHE A 190 5.15 -5.86 -1.04
C PHE A 190 5.60 -7.30 -1.31
N TYR A 191 4.67 -8.24 -1.12
CA TYR A 191 4.77 -9.60 -1.65
C TYR A 191 3.64 -9.88 -2.63
N SER A 192 3.95 -10.52 -3.75
CA SER A 192 2.93 -11.11 -4.62
C SER A 192 2.76 -12.59 -4.33
N ILE A 193 1.50 -13.01 -4.22
CA ILE A 193 1.06 -14.39 -4.10
C ILE A 193 0.56 -14.79 -5.48
N TYR A 194 1.36 -15.57 -6.22
CA TYR A 194 1.12 -15.85 -7.63
C TYR A 194 0.74 -17.31 -7.87
N TYR A 195 -0.34 -17.51 -8.59
CA TYR A 195 -0.75 -18.77 -9.19
C TYR A 195 -0.65 -18.67 -10.72
N PRO A 196 0.11 -19.56 -11.38
CA PRO A 196 0.38 -19.43 -12.82
C PRO A 196 -0.79 -19.81 -13.74
N GLY A 197 -1.86 -20.34 -13.20
CA GLY A 197 -2.94 -20.91 -13.99
C GLY A 197 -2.64 -22.33 -14.48
N THR A 198 -3.49 -22.83 -15.37
CA THR A 198 -3.43 -24.20 -15.90
C THR A 198 -3.20 -24.24 -17.41
N GLU A 199 -2.52 -25.31 -17.87
CA GLU A 199 -2.36 -25.57 -19.29
C GLU A 199 -3.71 -25.78 -19.99
N ALA A 200 -4.67 -26.38 -19.28
CA ALA A 200 -6.02 -26.61 -19.78
C ALA A 200 -6.74 -25.32 -20.16
N ASN A 201 -6.44 -24.23 -19.47
CA ASN A 201 -6.99 -22.90 -19.73
C ASN A 201 -6.00 -21.98 -20.49
N GLY A 202 -4.93 -22.55 -21.07
CA GLY A 202 -3.89 -21.79 -21.76
C GLY A 202 -3.19 -20.77 -20.86
N TYR A 203 -3.16 -21.04 -19.54
CA TYR A 203 -2.62 -20.16 -18.51
C TYR A 203 -3.31 -18.79 -18.42
N LEU A 204 -4.56 -18.66 -18.90
CA LEU A 204 -5.36 -17.44 -18.80
C LEU A 204 -6.12 -17.34 -17.46
N ASP A 205 -6.08 -18.38 -16.66
CA ASP A 205 -6.62 -18.46 -15.31
C ASP A 205 -5.59 -18.17 -14.23
N TRP A 206 -4.50 -17.46 -14.58
CA TRP A 206 -3.53 -16.98 -13.60
C TRP A 206 -4.13 -15.91 -12.69
N HIS A 207 -3.71 -15.91 -11.45
CA HIS A 207 -4.12 -14.92 -10.44
C HIS A 207 -2.92 -14.50 -9.60
N THR A 208 -2.91 -13.22 -9.24
CA THR A 208 -1.94 -12.66 -8.30
C THR A 208 -2.66 -11.77 -7.29
N TRP A 209 -2.48 -12.07 -6.02
CA TRP A 209 -2.79 -11.12 -4.97
C TRP A 209 -1.50 -10.48 -4.48
N VAL A 210 -1.49 -9.16 -4.41
CA VAL A 210 -0.35 -8.41 -3.89
C VAL A 210 -0.70 -7.89 -2.51
N VAL A 211 0.19 -8.19 -1.56
CA VAL A 211 0.09 -7.78 -0.16
C VAL A 211 1.11 -6.68 0.08
N GLY A 212 0.68 -5.44 0.19
CA GLY A 212 1.51 -4.30 0.59
C GLY A 212 1.81 -4.36 2.08
N VAL A 213 3.08 -4.15 2.43
CA VAL A 213 3.57 -4.28 3.80
C VAL A 213 4.04 -2.93 4.32
N GLU A 214 3.50 -2.53 5.44
CA GLU A 214 3.92 -1.35 6.19
C GLU A 214 4.52 -1.76 7.54
N TYR A 215 5.51 -1.00 8.01
CA TYR A 215 6.07 -1.20 9.34
C TYR A 215 5.61 -0.09 10.29
N ASP A 216 5.02 -0.51 11.41
CA ASP A 216 4.82 0.37 12.56
C ASP A 216 5.57 -0.18 13.77
N ASN A 217 6.43 0.67 14.37
CA ASN A 217 7.27 0.31 15.52
C ASN A 217 8.08 -0.98 15.32
N GLY A 218 8.53 -1.26 14.08
CA GLY A 218 9.34 -2.43 13.72
C GLY A 218 8.56 -3.73 13.57
N LYS A 219 7.23 -3.69 13.61
CA LYS A 219 6.35 -4.82 13.31
C LYS A 219 5.72 -4.63 11.93
N PRO A 220 5.74 -5.65 11.05
CA PRO A 220 5.06 -5.57 9.76
C PRO A 220 3.55 -5.75 9.90
N TYR A 221 2.81 -5.02 9.06
CA TYR A 221 1.37 -5.05 8.94
C TYR A 221 0.94 -5.06 7.47
N ILE A 222 -0.28 -5.50 7.22
CA ILE A 222 -0.91 -5.43 5.89
C ILE A 222 -1.50 -4.03 5.72
N TYR A 223 -1.00 -3.31 4.72
CA TYR A 223 -1.53 -2.00 4.33
C TYR A 223 -2.41 -2.09 3.08
N ALA A 224 -2.11 -2.98 2.14
CA ALA A 224 -2.88 -3.09 0.91
C ALA A 224 -3.05 -4.54 0.45
N LEU A 225 -4.20 -4.81 -0.18
CA LEU A 225 -4.51 -6.04 -0.90
C LEU A 225 -5.03 -5.68 -2.29
N ILE A 226 -4.32 -6.07 -3.35
CA ILE A 226 -4.74 -5.81 -4.73
C ILE A 226 -4.69 -7.10 -5.53
N GLN A 227 -5.78 -7.38 -6.28
CA GLN A 227 -5.84 -8.50 -7.21
C GLN A 227 -5.43 -8.08 -8.62
N PHE A 228 -4.67 -8.95 -9.26
CA PHE A 228 -4.34 -8.93 -10.68
C PHE A 228 -4.67 -10.30 -11.28
N TYR A 229 -5.27 -10.31 -12.45
CA TYR A 229 -5.62 -11.51 -13.18
C TYR A 229 -5.69 -11.22 -14.67
N TRP A 230 -5.89 -12.25 -15.49
CA TRP A 230 -6.06 -12.06 -16.92
C TRP A 230 -7.30 -11.23 -17.24
N GLU A 231 -7.11 -10.19 -18.06
CA GLU A 231 -8.19 -9.37 -18.62
C GLU A 231 -8.15 -9.48 -20.14
N PRO A 232 -9.29 -9.56 -20.84
CA PRO A 232 -9.37 -9.72 -22.30
C PRO A 232 -8.92 -8.49 -23.07
#